data_ad67f25344b2d2389e50c8d4e9bf8ff6
#
_entry.id   ad67f25344b2d2389e50c8d4e9bf8ff6
#
_cell.length_a   1.000
_cell.length_b   1.000
_cell.length_c   1.000
_cell.angle_alpha   90.00
_cell.angle_beta   90.00
_cell.angle_gamma   90.00
#
_symmetry.space_group_name_H-M   'P 1'
#
loop_
_entity.id
_entity.type
_entity.pdbx_description
1 polymer ?
#
loop_
_entity_poly.entity_id
_entity_poly.type
_entity_poly.pdbx_seq_one_letter_code
_entity_poly.pdbx_strand_id
1 'polypeptide(L)'
;MINFRKVSKDELAKLPPEAGFDDRADVIRRHLAEVFGSKNLSFLIGSGCSSYVHDGHELGIPTMGPLAAEFQTTLQGMPGLPGVGAFVSAEQRDALRDQLGIDLTHEDFKKNLERMMEVLMTAQRFCRTSAKSEFQEAHEAVEAVIAGGKRFILQKCTEGRFAHGDETIVTLYRRFYQSLATRSRGLAPPWVFTTNYDLFNERAMDRSGIPYSNGFAGTVERRFNPSTYRRALAEQLDIS
;
A
#
# COMPACT_ATOMS: atom_id res chain seq x y z
N MET A 1 3.18 15.49 -13.75
CA MET A 1 4.49 16.19 -13.65
C MET A 1 5.45 15.24 -12.93
N ILE A 2 6.61 14.91 -13.53
CA ILE A 2 7.61 14.02 -12.90
C ILE A 2 8.55 14.89 -12.06
N ASN A 3 8.66 14.60 -10.77
CA ASN A 3 9.59 15.25 -9.86
C ASN A 3 10.66 14.23 -9.43
N PHE A 4 11.92 14.62 -9.46
CA PHE A 4 13.01 13.82 -8.94
C PHE A 4 13.85 14.68 -8.00
N ARG A 5 13.89 14.35 -6.72
CA ARG A 5 14.59 15.11 -5.70
C ARG A 5 15.76 14.33 -5.12
N LYS A 6 16.92 14.96 -5.09
CA LYS A 6 18.09 14.49 -4.34
C LYS A 6 18.20 15.35 -3.09
N VAL A 7 17.97 14.74 -1.91
CA VAL A 7 17.80 15.45 -0.64
C VAL A 7 16.58 16.38 -0.73
N SER A 8 16.72 17.67 -0.73
CA SER A 8 15.62 18.65 -0.86
C SER A 8 15.58 19.35 -2.22
N LYS A 9 16.54 19.04 -3.11
CA LYS A 9 16.69 19.72 -4.41
C LYS A 9 16.02 18.93 -5.52
N ASP A 10 15.23 19.62 -6.33
CA ASP A 10 14.66 19.05 -7.56
C ASP A 10 15.75 19.06 -8.64
N GLU A 11 16.28 17.87 -8.94
CA GLU A 11 17.35 17.72 -9.93
C GLU A 11 16.84 17.91 -11.37
N LEU A 12 15.54 17.70 -11.63
CA LEU A 12 14.95 17.93 -12.93
C LEU A 12 14.68 19.42 -13.22
N ALA A 13 14.58 20.24 -12.17
CA ALA A 13 14.44 21.71 -12.33
C ALA A 13 15.70 22.37 -12.90
N LYS A 14 16.83 21.66 -12.94
CA LYS A 14 18.06 22.13 -13.59
C LYS A 14 18.08 21.97 -15.10
N LEU A 15 17.15 21.17 -15.62
CA LEU A 15 17.01 20.97 -17.07
C LEU A 15 16.28 22.16 -17.70
N PRO A 16 16.59 22.48 -18.95
CA PRO A 16 15.86 23.51 -19.67
C PRO A 16 14.39 23.11 -19.85
N PRO A 17 13.46 24.10 -19.95
CA PRO A 17 12.02 23.82 -20.05
C PRO A 17 11.64 22.89 -21.22
N GLU A 18 12.39 22.94 -22.30
CA GLU A 18 12.22 22.13 -23.52
C GLU A 18 12.78 20.71 -23.39
N ALA A 19 13.46 20.37 -22.28
CA ALA A 19 14.02 19.04 -22.08
C ALA A 19 12.95 17.94 -22.21
N GLY A 20 13.21 16.99 -23.08
CA GLY A 20 12.34 15.88 -23.39
C GLY A 20 12.29 14.82 -22.28
N PHE A 21 11.55 13.76 -22.54
CA PHE A 21 11.47 12.62 -21.65
C PHE A 21 12.84 11.95 -21.45
N ASP A 22 13.61 11.78 -22.52
CA ASP A 22 14.91 11.09 -22.48
C ASP A 22 15.93 11.87 -21.66
N ASP A 23 16.00 13.19 -21.80
CA ASP A 23 16.90 14.03 -21.00
C ASP A 23 16.61 13.90 -19.50
N ARG A 24 15.31 13.86 -19.15
CA ARG A 24 14.86 13.68 -17.75
C ARG A 24 15.20 12.28 -17.24
N ALA A 25 14.98 11.27 -18.08
CA ALA A 25 15.31 9.88 -17.76
C ALA A 25 16.80 9.69 -17.53
N ASP A 26 17.66 10.35 -18.32
CA ASP A 26 19.11 10.26 -18.17
C ASP A 26 19.64 10.92 -16.90
N VAL A 27 19.03 12.02 -16.45
CA VAL A 27 19.33 12.60 -15.14
C VAL A 27 19.00 11.60 -14.03
N ILE A 28 17.81 11.01 -14.07
CA ILE A 28 17.38 10.01 -13.09
C ILE A 28 18.31 8.80 -13.11
N ARG A 29 18.62 8.25 -14.28
CA ARG A 29 19.51 7.07 -14.43
C ARG A 29 20.89 7.32 -13.80
N ARG A 30 21.50 8.47 -14.04
CA ARG A 30 22.81 8.81 -13.47
C ARG A 30 22.77 8.83 -11.95
N HIS A 31 21.77 9.48 -11.36
CA HIS A 31 21.64 9.52 -9.91
C HIS A 31 21.31 8.18 -9.30
N LEU A 32 20.48 7.35 -9.96
CA LEU A 32 20.20 6.00 -9.50
C LEU A 32 21.44 5.10 -9.57
N ALA A 33 22.27 5.24 -10.63
CA ALA A 33 23.52 4.48 -10.74
C ALA A 33 24.49 4.79 -9.57
N GLU A 34 24.61 6.05 -9.16
CA GLU A 34 25.37 6.43 -7.97
C GLU A 34 24.82 5.77 -6.69
N VAL A 35 23.49 5.82 -6.51
CA VAL A 35 22.81 5.26 -5.34
C VAL A 35 22.95 3.74 -5.29
N PHE A 36 22.85 3.06 -6.43
CA PHE A 36 22.97 1.60 -6.50
C PHE A 36 24.36 1.08 -6.14
N GLY A 37 25.39 1.91 -6.28
CA GLY A 37 26.75 1.62 -5.80
C GLY A 37 26.93 1.76 -4.28
N SER A 38 25.94 2.28 -3.56
CA SER A 38 26.05 2.51 -2.12
C SER A 38 26.07 1.17 -1.34
N LYS A 39 26.91 1.09 -0.30
CA LYS A 39 27.03 -0.10 0.54
C LYS A 39 25.71 -0.45 1.23
N ASN A 40 25.05 0.55 1.79
CA ASN A 40 23.76 0.39 2.47
C ASN A 40 22.69 1.10 1.63
N LEU A 41 21.76 0.33 1.10
CA LEU A 41 20.69 0.82 0.24
C LEU A 41 19.35 0.41 0.84
N SER A 42 18.45 1.37 0.95
CA SER A 42 17.09 1.14 1.42
C SER A 42 16.09 1.85 0.53
N PHE A 43 14.94 1.23 0.33
CA PHE A 43 13.81 1.80 -0.40
C PHE A 43 12.60 1.91 0.52
N LEU A 44 11.84 2.97 0.37
CA LEU A 44 10.50 3.11 0.94
C LEU A 44 9.51 3.18 -0.22
N ILE A 45 8.65 2.16 -0.31
CA ILE A 45 7.63 2.02 -1.35
C ILE A 45 6.28 2.40 -0.77
N GLY A 46 5.65 3.39 -1.35
CA GLY A 46 4.31 3.84 -0.99
C GLY A 46 3.24 3.42 -2.01
N SER A 47 1.98 3.74 -1.72
CA SER A 47 0.80 3.34 -2.50
C SER A 47 0.86 3.75 -3.98
N GLY A 48 1.56 4.83 -4.31
CA GLY A 48 1.75 5.26 -5.69
C GLY A 48 2.49 4.25 -6.58
N CYS A 49 3.30 3.35 -5.98
CA CYS A 49 3.97 2.29 -6.74
C CYS A 49 3.04 1.15 -7.13
N SER A 50 1.93 0.99 -6.41
CA SER A 50 0.93 -0.07 -6.64
C SER A 50 -0.27 0.41 -7.46
N SER A 51 -0.30 1.70 -7.85
CA SER A 51 -1.32 2.29 -8.70
C SER A 51 -0.77 2.61 -10.08
N TYR A 52 -1.48 2.21 -11.11
CA TYR A 52 -1.13 2.52 -12.49
C TYR A 52 -2.39 2.66 -13.33
N VAL A 53 -2.70 3.88 -13.71
CA VAL A 53 -3.85 4.18 -14.58
C VAL A 53 -3.41 4.14 -16.03
N HIS A 54 -4.06 3.28 -16.83
CA HIS A 54 -3.85 3.18 -18.26
C HIS A 54 -5.21 3.21 -18.97
N ASP A 55 -5.36 4.06 -19.97
CA ASP A 55 -6.60 4.27 -20.71
C ASP A 55 -7.83 4.47 -19.81
N GLY A 56 -7.66 5.27 -18.75
CA GLY A 56 -8.73 5.57 -17.79
C GLY A 56 -9.08 4.45 -16.82
N HIS A 57 -8.34 3.34 -16.85
CA HIS A 57 -8.54 2.18 -15.96
C HIS A 57 -7.39 2.02 -14.97
N GLU A 58 -7.73 1.82 -13.69
CA GLU A 58 -6.74 1.42 -12.69
C GLU A 58 -6.40 -0.06 -12.88
N LEU A 59 -5.11 -0.36 -13.09
CA LEU A 59 -4.60 -1.72 -13.28
C LEU A 59 -4.05 -2.31 -11.99
N GLY A 60 -3.82 -1.48 -11.00
CA GLY A 60 -3.32 -1.87 -9.68
C GLY A 60 -4.33 -1.59 -8.58
N ILE A 61 -3.83 -0.98 -7.51
CA ILE A 61 -4.63 -0.58 -6.35
C ILE A 61 -4.68 0.95 -6.32
N PRO A 62 -5.87 1.56 -6.25
CA PRO A 62 -5.99 3.00 -6.20
C PRO A 62 -5.23 3.61 -5.02
N THR A 63 -4.68 4.79 -5.20
CA THR A 63 -4.12 5.57 -4.09
C THR A 63 -5.20 6.03 -3.12
N MET A 64 -4.81 6.53 -1.94
CA MET A 64 -5.69 6.85 -0.82
C MET A 64 -6.91 7.71 -1.19
N GLY A 65 -6.75 8.76 -1.99
CA GLY A 65 -7.86 9.64 -2.36
C GLY A 65 -8.95 8.94 -3.18
N PRO A 66 -8.64 8.34 -4.33
CA PRO A 66 -9.59 7.52 -5.10
C PRO A 66 -10.17 6.37 -4.29
N LEU A 67 -9.37 5.68 -3.46
CA LEU A 67 -9.82 4.59 -2.61
C LEU A 67 -10.86 5.06 -1.59
N ALA A 68 -10.63 6.21 -0.93
CA ALA A 68 -11.58 6.79 0.00
C ALA A 68 -12.86 7.24 -0.70
N ALA A 69 -12.75 7.86 -1.88
CA ALA A 69 -13.91 8.27 -2.67
C ALA A 69 -14.77 7.06 -3.06
N GLU A 70 -14.15 5.95 -3.46
CA GLU A 70 -14.85 4.71 -3.78
C GLU A 70 -15.54 4.12 -2.55
N PHE A 71 -14.88 4.11 -1.39
CA PHE A 71 -15.51 3.67 -0.14
C PHE A 71 -16.74 4.52 0.20
N GLN A 72 -16.66 5.85 0.01
CA GLN A 72 -17.79 6.76 0.21
C GLN A 72 -18.99 6.41 -0.69
N THR A 73 -18.77 5.96 -1.93
CA THR A 73 -19.88 5.53 -2.79
C THR A 73 -20.59 4.28 -2.23
N THR A 74 -19.87 3.39 -1.56
CA THR A 74 -20.46 2.22 -0.91
C THR A 74 -21.33 2.58 0.29
N LEU A 75 -21.03 3.70 0.99
CA LEU A 75 -21.83 4.19 2.12
C LEU A 75 -23.16 4.80 1.66
N GLN A 76 -23.21 5.32 0.45
CA GLN A 76 -24.41 5.99 -0.09
C GLN A 76 -25.43 5.02 -0.67
N GLY A 77 -25.12 3.72 -0.72
CA GLY A 77 -26.06 2.70 -1.18
C GLY A 77 -26.50 2.88 -2.62
N MET A 78 -25.57 3.18 -3.54
CA MET A 78 -25.91 3.25 -4.97
C MET A 78 -26.41 1.90 -5.49
N PRO A 79 -27.66 1.82 -5.94
CA PRO A 79 -28.15 0.61 -6.60
C PRO A 79 -27.45 0.49 -7.95
N GLY A 80 -26.73 -0.58 -8.20
CA GLY A 80 -26.30 -0.92 -9.55
C GLY A 80 -24.83 -1.25 -9.77
N LEU A 81 -23.98 -1.31 -8.72
CA LEU A 81 -22.66 -1.92 -8.85
C LEU A 81 -22.76 -3.41 -8.51
N PRO A 82 -22.72 -4.32 -9.49
CA PRO A 82 -22.74 -5.76 -9.21
C PRO A 82 -21.48 -6.13 -8.44
N GLY A 83 -21.64 -6.74 -7.27
CA GLY A 83 -20.56 -7.31 -6.47
C GLY A 83 -20.09 -6.47 -5.29
N VAL A 84 -20.55 -5.25 -5.09
CA VAL A 84 -20.25 -4.46 -3.90
C VAL A 84 -21.38 -4.65 -2.91
N GLY A 85 -21.31 -5.70 -2.09
CA GLY A 85 -22.12 -5.80 -0.87
C GLY A 85 -21.79 -4.58 0.00
N ALA A 86 -22.80 -3.95 0.59
CA ALA A 86 -22.60 -2.83 1.47
C ALA A 86 -21.62 -3.22 2.60
N PHE A 87 -20.43 -2.64 2.62
CA PHE A 87 -19.43 -2.89 3.66
C PHE A 87 -19.90 -2.38 5.02
N VAL A 88 -20.78 -1.38 4.98
CA VAL A 88 -21.39 -0.73 6.14
C VAL A 88 -22.87 -0.55 5.84
N SER A 89 -23.74 -1.00 6.74
CA SER A 89 -25.17 -0.84 6.57
C SER A 89 -25.63 0.60 6.92
N ALA A 90 -26.84 0.96 6.47
CA ALA A 90 -27.43 2.26 6.82
C ALA A 90 -27.63 2.38 8.32
N GLU A 91 -28.10 1.31 8.97
CA GLU A 91 -28.33 1.27 10.42
C GLU A 91 -27.02 1.50 11.20
N GLN A 92 -25.92 0.89 10.77
CA GLN A 92 -24.60 1.09 11.39
C GLN A 92 -24.11 2.52 11.25
N ARG A 93 -24.29 3.12 10.08
CA ARG A 93 -23.93 4.50 9.83
C ARG A 93 -24.77 5.47 10.66
N ASP A 94 -26.08 5.25 10.70
CA ASP A 94 -27.00 6.10 11.43
C ASP A 94 -26.77 5.98 12.95
N ALA A 95 -26.50 4.79 13.47
CA ALA A 95 -26.11 4.58 14.86
C ALA A 95 -24.86 5.36 15.26
N LEU A 96 -23.82 5.37 14.41
CA LEU A 96 -22.61 6.18 14.66
C LEU A 96 -22.89 7.66 14.71
N ARG A 97 -23.71 8.17 13.79
CA ARG A 97 -24.07 9.58 13.75
C ARG A 97 -24.91 9.97 14.96
N ASP A 98 -25.93 9.19 15.28
CA ASP A 98 -26.94 9.56 16.29
C ASP A 98 -26.41 9.36 17.72
N GLN A 99 -25.56 8.34 17.95
CA GLN A 99 -25.03 8.03 19.29
C GLN A 99 -23.68 8.69 19.59
N LEU A 100 -22.83 8.86 18.58
CA LEU A 100 -21.47 9.37 18.76
C LEU A 100 -21.20 10.68 18.02
N GLY A 101 -22.12 11.17 17.20
CA GLY A 101 -21.91 12.35 16.36
C GLY A 101 -20.89 12.13 15.24
N ILE A 102 -20.58 10.87 14.87
CA ILE A 102 -19.60 10.54 13.83
C ILE A 102 -20.32 10.40 12.49
N ASP A 103 -20.14 11.38 11.62
CA ASP A 103 -20.64 11.35 10.25
C ASP A 103 -19.55 10.76 9.32
N LEU A 104 -19.77 9.53 8.84
CA LEU A 104 -18.84 8.85 7.92
C LEU A 104 -18.71 9.57 6.56
N THR A 105 -19.65 10.48 6.23
CA THR A 105 -19.61 11.26 4.99
C THR A 105 -18.91 12.61 5.14
N HIS A 106 -18.31 12.88 6.32
CA HIS A 106 -17.60 14.13 6.60
C HIS A 106 -16.46 14.38 5.59
N GLU A 107 -16.22 15.65 5.27
CA GLU A 107 -15.23 16.07 4.25
C GLU A 107 -13.82 15.52 4.54
N ASP A 108 -13.41 15.45 5.81
CA ASP A 108 -12.09 14.93 6.19
C ASP A 108 -11.91 13.46 5.82
N PHE A 109 -13.00 12.71 5.66
CA PHE A 109 -12.98 11.29 5.33
C PHE A 109 -13.07 11.02 3.83
N LYS A 110 -13.62 11.97 3.05
CA LYS A 110 -13.86 11.79 1.60
C LYS A 110 -12.60 11.51 0.79
N LYS A 111 -11.45 11.93 1.27
CA LYS A 111 -10.16 11.73 0.60
C LYS A 111 -9.13 11.00 1.46
N ASN A 112 -9.52 10.63 2.68
CA ASN A 112 -8.60 10.03 3.64
C ASN A 112 -9.27 8.95 4.49
N LEU A 113 -9.20 7.71 4.00
CA LEU A 113 -9.77 6.55 4.68
C LEU A 113 -9.01 6.23 5.99
N GLU A 114 -7.69 6.51 6.05
CA GLU A 114 -6.89 6.32 7.27
C GLU A 114 -7.38 7.25 8.39
N ARG A 115 -7.70 8.49 8.06
CA ARG A 115 -8.26 9.45 9.02
C ARG A 115 -9.61 8.97 9.57
N MET A 116 -10.47 8.45 8.72
CA MET A 116 -11.73 7.85 9.15
C MET A 116 -11.49 6.68 10.11
N MET A 117 -10.58 5.78 9.75
CA MET A 117 -10.24 4.62 10.60
C MET A 117 -9.63 5.03 11.94
N GLU A 118 -8.79 6.07 11.97
CA GLU A 118 -8.22 6.63 13.20
C GLU A 118 -9.33 7.12 14.16
N VAL A 119 -10.30 7.86 13.64
CA VAL A 119 -11.45 8.36 14.43
C VAL A 119 -12.26 7.18 14.95
N LEU A 120 -12.56 6.19 14.10
CA LEU A 120 -13.33 5.00 14.50
C LEU A 120 -12.60 4.17 15.56
N MET A 121 -11.29 3.96 15.44
CA MET A 121 -10.49 3.23 16.43
C MET A 121 -10.42 3.98 17.77
N THR A 122 -10.42 5.30 17.73
CA THR A 122 -10.48 6.14 18.93
C THR A 122 -11.85 6.00 19.61
N ALA A 123 -12.93 6.09 18.85
CA ALA A 123 -14.29 5.87 19.33
C ALA A 123 -14.48 4.47 19.92
N GLN A 124 -13.94 3.43 19.27
CA GLN A 124 -13.96 2.05 19.77
C GLN A 124 -13.34 1.95 21.19
N ARG A 125 -12.16 2.55 21.37
CA ARG A 125 -11.49 2.56 22.68
C ARG A 125 -12.32 3.27 23.73
N PHE A 126 -12.89 4.42 23.38
CA PHE A 126 -13.75 5.19 24.26
C PHE A 126 -14.99 4.38 24.67
N CYS A 127 -15.74 3.83 23.73
CA CYS A 127 -16.95 3.05 24.01
C CYS A 127 -16.64 1.83 24.87
N ARG A 128 -15.55 1.11 24.60
CA ARG A 128 -15.15 -0.07 25.37
C ARG A 128 -14.82 0.22 26.83
N THR A 129 -14.33 1.41 27.14
CA THR A 129 -13.95 1.82 28.50
C THR A 129 -15.02 2.61 29.20
N SER A 130 -16.10 2.96 28.54
CA SER A 130 -17.20 3.72 29.14
C SER A 130 -18.06 2.85 30.06
N ALA A 131 -18.45 3.40 31.20
CA ALA A 131 -19.39 2.77 32.13
C ALA A 131 -20.86 2.96 31.72
N LYS A 132 -21.14 3.76 30.67
CA LYS A 132 -22.49 4.04 30.23
C LYS A 132 -22.97 2.99 29.22
N SER A 133 -24.15 2.41 29.47
CA SER A 133 -24.74 1.37 28.61
C SER A 133 -25.01 1.84 27.17
N GLU A 134 -25.38 3.11 26.99
CA GLU A 134 -25.59 3.71 25.66
C GLU A 134 -24.37 3.62 24.75
N PHE A 135 -23.16 3.67 25.32
CA PHE A 135 -21.92 3.52 24.55
C PHE A 135 -21.54 2.06 24.26
N GLN A 136 -22.18 1.10 24.91
CA GLN A 136 -21.99 -0.32 24.57
C GLN A 136 -22.67 -0.68 23.25
N GLU A 137 -23.89 -0.16 23.00
CA GLU A 137 -24.57 -0.30 21.71
C GLU A 137 -23.80 0.39 20.60
N ALA A 138 -23.29 1.61 20.86
CA ALA A 138 -22.43 2.33 19.93
C ALA A 138 -21.14 1.56 19.63
N HIS A 139 -20.57 0.83 20.58
CA HIS A 139 -19.37 0.02 20.40
C HIS A 139 -19.57 -1.04 19.30
N GLU A 140 -20.68 -1.76 19.30
CA GLU A 140 -20.98 -2.78 18.29
C GLU A 140 -21.06 -2.16 16.87
N ALA A 141 -21.70 -1.00 16.75
CA ALA A 141 -21.78 -0.29 15.48
C ALA A 141 -20.38 0.17 15.00
N VAL A 142 -19.53 0.70 15.90
CA VAL A 142 -18.16 1.10 15.58
C VAL A 142 -17.33 -0.11 15.12
N GLU A 143 -17.40 -1.23 15.83
CA GLU A 143 -16.69 -2.45 15.45
C GLU A 143 -17.12 -2.97 14.08
N ALA A 144 -18.42 -2.97 13.81
CA ALA A 144 -18.95 -3.39 12.53
C ALA A 144 -18.46 -2.51 11.37
N VAL A 145 -18.40 -1.19 11.56
CA VAL A 145 -17.88 -0.25 10.55
C VAL A 145 -16.38 -0.41 10.36
N ILE A 146 -15.61 -0.57 11.43
CA ILE A 146 -14.16 -0.90 11.32
C ILE A 146 -13.95 -2.19 10.54
N ALA A 147 -14.73 -3.23 10.83
CA ALA A 147 -14.66 -4.50 10.11
C ALA A 147 -15.04 -4.33 8.63
N GLY A 148 -16.06 -3.52 8.33
CA GLY A 148 -16.46 -3.16 6.97
C GLY A 148 -15.33 -2.46 6.20
N GLY A 149 -14.71 -1.45 6.79
CA GLY A 149 -13.57 -0.74 6.20
C GLY A 149 -12.38 -1.66 5.94
N LYS A 150 -12.05 -2.55 6.88
CA LYS A 150 -11.00 -3.56 6.68
C LYS A 150 -11.31 -4.53 5.55
N ARG A 151 -12.56 -5.01 5.45
CA ARG A 151 -12.98 -5.88 4.33
C ARG A 151 -12.87 -5.16 2.99
N PHE A 152 -13.29 -3.89 2.92
CA PHE A 152 -13.13 -3.09 1.71
C PHE A 152 -11.67 -2.98 1.28
N ILE A 153 -10.76 -2.61 2.19
CA ILE A 153 -9.32 -2.52 1.90
C ILE A 153 -8.78 -3.87 1.43
N LEU A 154 -9.12 -4.96 2.15
CA LEU A 154 -8.69 -6.30 1.79
C LEU A 154 -9.18 -6.69 0.39
N GLN A 155 -10.43 -6.40 0.07
CA GLN A 155 -10.99 -6.65 -1.26
C GLN A 155 -10.18 -5.90 -2.33
N LYS A 156 -9.87 -4.61 -2.12
CA LYS A 156 -9.05 -3.84 -3.07
C LYS A 156 -7.65 -4.39 -3.23
N CYS A 157 -7.07 -4.96 -2.18
CA CYS A 157 -5.74 -5.57 -2.23
C CYS A 157 -5.73 -6.98 -2.84
N THR A 158 -6.87 -7.67 -2.91
CA THR A 158 -6.98 -9.06 -3.40
C THR A 158 -7.76 -9.21 -4.70
N GLU A 159 -8.67 -8.30 -4.99
CA GLU A 159 -9.56 -8.33 -6.13
C GLU A 159 -9.32 -7.12 -7.03
N GLY A 160 -8.76 -7.33 -8.19
CA GLY A 160 -8.48 -6.31 -9.19
C GLY A 160 -8.11 -7.00 -10.49
N ARG A 161 -7.74 -6.26 -11.53
CA ARG A 161 -7.29 -6.84 -12.79
C ARG A 161 -6.11 -7.79 -12.60
N PHE A 162 -5.22 -7.46 -11.67
CA PHE A 162 -4.09 -8.30 -11.29
C PHE A 162 -4.49 -9.67 -10.70
N ALA A 163 -5.67 -9.79 -10.10
CA ALA A 163 -6.22 -11.07 -9.64
C ALA A 163 -6.74 -11.93 -10.81
N HIS A 164 -7.08 -11.29 -11.93
CA HIS A 164 -7.62 -11.91 -13.13
C HIS A 164 -6.59 -12.01 -14.27
N GLY A 165 -5.29 -11.99 -13.94
CA GLY A 165 -4.21 -12.25 -14.88
C GLY A 165 -3.55 -11.02 -15.51
N ASP A 166 -3.92 -9.80 -15.13
CA ASP A 166 -3.16 -8.61 -15.52
C ASP A 166 -1.85 -8.55 -14.71
N GLU A 167 -0.74 -8.68 -15.40
CA GLU A 167 0.60 -8.71 -14.81
C GLU A 167 1.33 -7.36 -14.87
N THR A 168 0.67 -6.30 -15.29
CA THR A 168 1.31 -5.02 -15.54
C THR A 168 2.07 -4.52 -14.30
N ILE A 169 1.41 -4.45 -13.16
CA ILE A 169 2.04 -3.98 -11.91
C ILE A 169 3.15 -4.94 -11.47
N VAL A 170 2.88 -6.24 -11.44
CA VAL A 170 3.89 -7.24 -11.07
C VAL A 170 5.11 -7.17 -11.98
N THR A 171 4.91 -6.89 -13.28
CA THR A 171 6.01 -6.73 -14.24
C THR A 171 6.84 -5.47 -13.95
N LEU A 172 6.23 -4.36 -13.55
CA LEU A 172 6.95 -3.16 -13.12
C LEU A 172 7.83 -3.44 -11.89
N TYR A 173 7.27 -4.09 -10.88
CA TYR A 173 8.03 -4.50 -9.70
C TYR A 173 9.14 -5.51 -10.03
N ARG A 174 8.89 -6.47 -10.92
CA ARG A 174 9.94 -7.42 -11.39
C ARG A 174 11.10 -6.70 -12.04
N ARG A 175 10.85 -5.74 -12.93
CA ARG A 175 11.91 -4.94 -13.56
C ARG A 175 12.73 -4.17 -12.54
N PHE A 176 12.08 -3.61 -11.52
CA PHE A 176 12.76 -2.95 -10.40
C PHE A 176 13.70 -3.92 -9.68
N TYR A 177 13.21 -5.09 -9.25
CA TYR A 177 14.04 -6.08 -8.56
C TYR A 177 15.13 -6.68 -9.43
N GLN A 178 14.87 -6.91 -10.71
CA GLN A 178 15.90 -7.35 -11.66
C GLN A 178 17.02 -6.33 -11.78
N SER A 179 16.70 -5.03 -11.78
CA SER A 179 17.71 -3.98 -11.77
C SER A 179 18.53 -3.98 -10.48
N LEU A 180 17.92 -4.27 -9.34
CA LEU A 180 18.65 -4.43 -8.06
C LEU A 180 19.55 -5.66 -8.05
N ALA A 181 19.18 -6.74 -8.70
CA ALA A 181 19.99 -7.96 -8.81
C ALA A 181 21.29 -7.75 -9.62
N THR A 182 21.39 -6.67 -10.41
CA THR A 182 22.63 -6.31 -11.13
C THR A 182 23.68 -5.62 -10.23
N ARG A 183 23.36 -5.33 -8.97
CA ARG A 183 24.32 -4.77 -8.02
C ARG A 183 25.49 -5.73 -7.77
N SER A 184 26.66 -5.15 -7.43
CA SER A 184 27.81 -5.96 -7.07
C SER A 184 27.50 -6.93 -5.92
N ARG A 185 27.88 -8.19 -6.06
CA ARG A 185 27.71 -9.24 -5.05
C ARG A 185 28.40 -8.94 -3.71
N GLY A 186 29.42 -8.09 -3.72
CA GLY A 186 30.10 -7.65 -2.49
C GLY A 186 29.33 -6.61 -1.68
N LEU A 187 28.20 -6.12 -2.18
CA LEU A 187 27.34 -5.15 -1.48
C LEU A 187 26.25 -5.86 -0.67
N ALA A 188 25.94 -5.30 0.48
CA ALA A 188 24.84 -5.82 1.30
C ALA A 188 23.51 -5.81 0.52
N PRO A 189 22.63 -6.82 0.70
CA PRO A 189 21.30 -6.81 0.13
C PRO A 189 20.53 -5.54 0.53
N PRO A 190 19.72 -4.97 -0.39
CA PRO A 190 18.96 -3.77 -0.07
C PRO A 190 17.80 -4.09 0.87
N TRP A 191 17.44 -3.11 1.69
CA TRP A 191 16.23 -3.14 2.48
C TRP A 191 15.08 -2.50 1.70
N VAL A 192 13.93 -3.15 1.70
CA VAL A 192 12.70 -2.60 1.12
C VAL A 192 11.67 -2.50 2.23
N PHE A 193 11.25 -1.27 2.49
CA PHE A 193 10.17 -0.95 3.39
C PHE A 193 8.94 -0.57 2.58
N THR A 194 7.77 -0.99 3.00
CA THR A 194 6.52 -0.59 2.36
C THR A 194 5.46 -0.23 3.39
N THR A 195 4.65 0.76 3.05
CA THR A 195 3.42 1.09 3.77
C THR A 195 2.19 0.48 3.10
N ASN A 196 2.38 -0.25 2.01
CA ASN A 196 1.28 -0.85 1.25
C ASN A 196 0.81 -2.15 1.91
N TYR A 197 -0.47 -2.42 1.79
CA TYR A 197 -1.09 -3.67 2.26
C TYR A 197 -1.15 -4.77 1.19
N ASP A 198 -0.68 -4.46 -0.03
CA ASP A 198 -0.64 -5.41 -1.15
C ASP A 198 0.58 -6.36 -1.06
N LEU A 199 0.59 -7.36 -1.92
CA LEU A 199 1.66 -8.34 -2.03
C LEU A 199 2.41 -8.25 -3.38
N PHE A 200 2.43 -7.08 -4.03
CA PHE A 200 3.12 -6.96 -5.33
C PHE A 200 4.64 -7.14 -5.22
N ASN A 201 5.24 -6.71 -4.10
CA ASN A 201 6.65 -6.95 -3.81
C ASN A 201 6.96 -8.45 -3.78
N GLU A 202 6.23 -9.20 -2.95
CA GLU A 202 6.41 -10.63 -2.76
C GLU A 202 6.14 -11.40 -4.07
N ARG A 203 5.04 -11.10 -4.75
CA ARG A 203 4.71 -11.71 -6.05
C ARG A 203 5.79 -11.50 -7.09
N ALA A 204 6.36 -10.29 -7.14
CA ALA A 204 7.42 -9.98 -8.11
C ALA A 204 8.71 -10.73 -7.79
N MET A 205 9.09 -10.83 -6.52
CA MET A 205 10.27 -11.58 -6.09
C MET A 205 10.09 -13.08 -6.30
N ASP A 206 8.94 -13.65 -5.93
CA ASP A 206 8.60 -15.06 -6.14
C ASP A 206 8.71 -15.44 -7.63
N ARG A 207 8.12 -14.62 -8.52
CA ARG A 207 8.17 -14.85 -9.97
C ARG A 207 9.55 -14.63 -10.59
N SER A 208 10.43 -13.92 -9.92
CA SER A 208 11.80 -13.68 -10.36
C SER A 208 12.79 -14.66 -9.73
N GLY A 209 12.36 -15.56 -8.84
CA GLY A 209 13.23 -16.45 -8.08
C GLY A 209 14.17 -15.70 -7.13
N ILE A 210 13.81 -14.47 -6.71
CA ILE A 210 14.64 -13.67 -5.83
C ILE A 210 14.31 -14.03 -4.38
N PRO A 211 15.26 -14.55 -3.60
CA PRO A 211 15.03 -14.86 -2.20
C PRO A 211 14.85 -13.58 -1.37
N TYR A 212 13.91 -13.60 -0.44
CA TYR A 212 13.62 -12.47 0.45
C TYR A 212 13.19 -12.94 1.84
N SER A 213 13.28 -12.03 2.81
CA SER A 213 12.71 -12.22 4.14
C SER A 213 11.71 -11.11 4.44
N ASN A 214 10.47 -11.47 4.69
CA ASN A 214 9.38 -10.54 5.01
C ASN A 214 8.95 -10.60 6.49
N GLY A 215 9.77 -11.16 7.35
CA GLY A 215 9.47 -11.25 8.78
C GLY A 215 8.58 -12.43 9.18
N PHE A 216 8.14 -13.27 8.25
CA PHE A 216 7.34 -14.44 8.55
C PHE A 216 8.16 -15.73 8.40
N ALA A 217 8.02 -16.63 9.38
CA ALA A 217 8.59 -17.96 9.37
C ALA A 217 7.49 -19.02 9.37
N GLY A 218 7.82 -20.22 8.88
CA GLY A 218 6.92 -21.36 8.75
C GLY A 218 6.38 -21.54 7.34
N THR A 219 6.21 -22.81 6.94
CA THR A 219 5.73 -23.17 5.60
C THR A 219 4.22 -23.44 5.61
N VAL A 220 3.71 -24.07 6.65
CA VAL A 220 2.29 -24.40 6.79
C VAL A 220 1.57 -23.34 7.60
N GLU A 221 2.10 -23.05 8.79
CA GLU A 221 1.63 -21.95 9.62
C GLU A 221 2.66 -20.82 9.61
N ARG A 222 2.29 -19.69 9.01
CA ARG A 222 3.17 -18.51 8.95
C ARG A 222 2.92 -17.64 10.18
N ARG A 223 3.99 -17.44 10.95
CA ARG A 223 3.99 -16.55 12.14
C ARG A 223 5.06 -15.49 12.01
N PHE A 224 4.74 -14.29 12.44
CA PHE A 224 5.72 -13.20 12.47
C PHE A 224 6.87 -13.56 13.41
N ASN A 225 8.09 -13.52 12.90
CA ASN A 225 9.30 -13.79 13.64
C ASN A 225 10.40 -12.80 13.22
N PRO A 226 10.66 -11.76 14.02
CA PRO A 226 11.62 -10.72 13.67
C PRO A 226 13.06 -11.26 13.53
N SER A 227 13.38 -12.44 14.06
CA SER A 227 14.70 -13.04 13.88
C SER A 227 14.99 -13.42 12.41
N THR A 228 13.96 -13.52 11.56
CA THR A 228 14.13 -13.81 10.14
C THR A 228 14.88 -12.69 9.42
N TYR A 229 14.79 -11.44 9.88
CA TYR A 229 15.54 -10.31 9.33
C TYR A 229 17.05 -10.37 9.60
N ARG A 230 17.48 -11.22 10.55
CA ARG A 230 18.90 -11.44 10.87
C ARG A 230 19.49 -12.62 10.11
N ARG A 231 18.69 -13.36 9.35
CA ARG A 231 19.17 -14.48 8.54
C ARG A 231 19.88 -13.94 7.32
N ALA A 232 21.19 -14.16 7.23
CA ALA A 232 21.91 -14.00 5.99
C ALA A 232 21.56 -15.17 5.07
N LEU A 233 21.22 -14.88 3.82
CA LEU A 233 21.21 -15.90 2.78
C LEU A 233 22.69 -16.18 2.46
N ALA A 234 23.21 -17.30 2.94
CA ALA A 234 24.56 -17.75 2.58
C ALA A 234 24.50 -18.30 1.16
N GLU A 235 25.13 -17.62 0.19
CA GLU A 235 25.54 -18.27 -1.04
C GLU A 235 26.68 -19.24 -0.70
N GLN A 236 26.58 -20.48 -1.16
CA GLN A 236 27.68 -21.39 -1.12
C GLN A 236 28.77 -20.83 -2.05
N LEU A 237 29.81 -20.27 -1.45
CA LEU A 237 31.00 -19.91 -2.20
C LEU A 237 31.65 -21.26 -2.65
N ASP A 238 31.57 -21.55 -3.93
CA ASP A 238 32.42 -22.57 -4.52
C ASP A 238 33.87 -22.12 -4.35
N ILE A 239 34.51 -22.66 -3.33
CA ILE A 239 35.96 -22.56 -3.15
C ILE A 239 36.54 -23.57 -4.11
N SER A 240 36.79 -23.15 -5.36
CA SER A 240 37.65 -23.87 -6.32
C SER A 240 39.09 -23.52 -6.10
#